data_ae67c961d75d0362ad3f9028b032bb4e
#
_entry.id   ae67c961d75d0362ad3f9028b032bb4e
#
_cell.length_a   1.000
_cell.length_b   1.000
_cell.length_c   1.000
_cell.angle_alpha   90.00
_cell.angle_beta   90.00
_cell.angle_gamma   90.00
#
_symmetry.space_group_name_H-M   'P 1'
#
loop_
_entity.id
_entity.type
_entity.pdbx_description
1 polymer ?
#
loop_
_entity_poly.entity_id
_entity_poly.type
_entity_poly.pdbx_seq_one_letter_code
_entity_poly.pdbx_strand_id
1 'polypeptide(L)'
;MKKIEATIEINKINAISDAITGVVGGFTIIEGNGRGSGKRQNIRSERGTKITTAEYNKVAVISTIVDDSIVEKVCKIIEEEAYTGENSDGIIAISNIDNVFNIGTKKKDSEAL
;
A
#
# COMPACT_ATOMS: atom_id res chain seq x y z
N MET A 1 13.79 -11.46 6.19
CA MET A 1 12.38 -11.05 6.03
C MET A 1 12.26 -9.54 6.12
N LYS A 2 11.40 -8.97 5.30
CA LYS A 2 11.13 -7.54 5.27
C LYS A 2 9.64 -7.30 5.33
N LYS A 3 9.25 -6.22 6.00
CA LYS A 3 7.91 -5.67 5.92
C LYS A 3 7.91 -4.60 4.84
N ILE A 4 7.00 -4.75 3.89
CA ILE A 4 6.74 -3.75 2.85
C ILE A 4 5.43 -3.06 3.23
N GLU A 5 5.47 -1.75 3.34
CA GLU A 5 4.31 -0.96 3.69
C GLU A 5 4.17 0.18 2.68
N ALA A 6 3.15 0.10 1.86
CA ALA A 6 2.90 1.07 0.81
C ALA A 6 1.68 1.91 1.14
N THR A 7 1.87 3.23 1.20
CA THR A 7 0.77 4.19 1.34
C THR A 7 0.50 4.78 -0.03
N ILE A 8 -0.69 4.54 -0.55
CA ILE A 8 -1.07 4.85 -1.93
C ILE A 8 -2.43 5.54 -2.00
N GLU A 9 -2.75 6.13 -3.13
CA GLU A 9 -4.10 6.63 -3.37
C GLU A 9 -5.11 5.49 -3.38
N ILE A 10 -6.27 5.72 -2.78
CA ILE A 10 -7.28 4.67 -2.58
C ILE A 10 -7.77 4.05 -3.89
N ASN A 11 -7.80 4.81 -4.96
CA ASN A 11 -8.25 4.32 -6.28
C ASN A 11 -7.29 3.33 -6.94
N LYS A 12 -6.07 3.15 -6.39
CA LYS A 12 -5.08 2.19 -6.89
C LYS A 12 -5.13 0.84 -6.17
N ILE A 13 -5.92 0.74 -5.10
CA ILE A 13 -5.88 -0.41 -4.21
C ILE A 13 -6.23 -1.73 -4.91
N ASN A 14 -7.24 -1.73 -5.77
CA ASN A 14 -7.68 -2.95 -6.44
C ASN A 14 -6.64 -3.45 -7.43
N ALA A 15 -6.06 -2.55 -8.22
CA ALA A 15 -5.01 -2.91 -9.19
C ALA A 15 -3.79 -3.51 -8.49
N ILE A 16 -3.36 -2.90 -7.38
CA ILE A 16 -2.20 -3.38 -6.62
C ILE A 16 -2.54 -4.72 -5.95
N SER A 17 -3.70 -4.85 -5.33
CA SER A 17 -4.13 -6.09 -4.69
C SER A 17 -4.14 -7.26 -5.67
N ASP A 18 -4.71 -7.05 -6.85
CA ASP A 18 -4.74 -8.06 -7.90
C ASP A 18 -3.34 -8.44 -8.37
N ALA A 19 -2.46 -7.44 -8.51
CA ALA A 19 -1.10 -7.66 -9.00
C ALA A 19 -0.20 -8.42 -8.03
N ILE A 20 -0.39 -8.26 -6.72
CA ILE A 20 0.44 -8.95 -5.71
C ILE A 20 -0.18 -10.26 -5.22
N THR A 21 -1.44 -10.53 -5.50
CA THR A 21 -2.09 -11.80 -5.17
C THR A 21 -1.37 -12.95 -5.87
N GLY A 22 -0.97 -13.96 -5.10
CA GLY A 22 -0.18 -15.08 -5.64
C GLY A 22 1.33 -14.83 -5.69
N VAL A 23 1.77 -13.60 -5.51
CA VAL A 23 3.20 -13.25 -5.38
C VAL A 23 3.61 -13.25 -3.91
N VAL A 24 2.77 -12.69 -3.05
CA VAL A 24 2.98 -12.70 -1.59
C VAL A 24 2.04 -13.71 -0.94
N GLY A 25 2.39 -14.16 0.27
CA GLY A 25 1.56 -15.11 1.03
C GLY A 25 0.27 -14.48 1.55
N GLY A 26 0.32 -13.22 1.93
CA GLY A 26 -0.84 -12.47 2.38
C GLY A 26 -0.51 -11.01 2.55
N PHE A 27 -1.52 -10.17 2.61
CA PHE A 27 -1.35 -8.73 2.83
C PHE A 27 -2.57 -8.17 3.55
N THR A 28 -2.35 -7.06 4.24
CA THR A 28 -3.40 -6.34 4.96
C THR A 28 -3.58 -4.96 4.34
N ILE A 29 -4.83 -4.53 4.21
CA ILE A 29 -5.18 -3.20 3.70
C ILE A 29 -5.88 -2.43 4.80
N ILE A 30 -5.42 -1.21 5.05
CA ILE A 30 -6.07 -0.27 5.96
C ILE A 30 -6.33 1.01 5.18
N GLU A 31 -7.57 1.45 5.17
CA GLU A 31 -7.96 2.69 4.51
C GLU A 31 -7.98 3.85 5.51
N GLY A 32 -7.66 5.04 5.03
CA GLY A 32 -7.61 6.22 5.90
C GLY A 32 -7.48 7.52 5.14
N ASN A 33 -7.10 8.54 5.87
CA ASN A 33 -6.87 9.87 5.35
C ASN A 33 -5.38 10.21 5.47
N GLY A 34 -4.82 10.81 4.44
CA GLY A 34 -3.43 11.23 4.43
C GLY A 34 -3.26 12.63 3.90
N ARG A 35 -2.17 13.28 4.30
CA ARG A 35 -1.79 14.59 3.81
C ARG A 35 -0.28 14.67 3.71
N GLY A 36 0.21 14.62 2.50
CA GLY A 36 1.63 14.79 2.20
C GLY A 36 1.92 16.13 1.55
N SER A 37 3.07 16.23 0.91
CA SER A 37 3.49 17.42 0.16
C SER A 37 2.86 17.53 -1.22
N GLY A 38 2.19 16.46 -1.68
CA GLY A 38 1.57 16.43 -2.99
C GLY A 38 0.24 17.15 -3.08
N LYS A 39 -0.32 17.16 -4.27
CA LYS A 39 -1.59 17.80 -4.56
C LYS A 39 -2.74 17.08 -3.87
N ARG A 40 -3.64 17.85 -3.24
CA ARG A 40 -4.83 17.29 -2.61
C ARG A 40 -5.97 17.16 -3.60
N GLN A 41 -6.85 16.17 -3.34
CA GLN A 41 -8.02 15.89 -4.16
C GLN A 41 -9.03 17.03 -4.08
N ASN A 42 -9.76 17.26 -5.18
CA ASN A 42 -10.86 18.21 -5.20
C ASN A 42 -12.17 17.51 -4.80
N ILE A 43 -13.00 18.23 -4.05
CA ILE A 43 -14.33 17.78 -3.67
C ILE A 43 -15.35 18.66 -4.37
N ARG A 44 -16.31 18.04 -5.06
CA ARG A 44 -17.45 18.75 -5.65
C ARG A 44 -18.58 18.80 -4.62
N SER A 45 -19.24 19.96 -4.48
CA SER A 45 -20.40 20.11 -3.60
C SER A 45 -21.55 19.21 -4.08
N GLU A 46 -22.50 18.89 -3.18
CA GLU A 46 -23.67 18.07 -3.49
C GLU A 46 -24.47 18.60 -4.70
N ARG A 47 -24.52 19.92 -4.88
CA ARG A 47 -25.18 20.56 -6.00
C ARG A 47 -24.34 20.64 -7.26
N GLY A 48 -23.08 20.15 -7.21
CA GLY A 48 -22.16 20.20 -8.34
C GLY A 48 -21.71 21.60 -8.75
N THR A 49 -22.02 22.62 -7.98
CA THR A 49 -21.79 24.04 -8.33
C THR A 49 -20.51 24.60 -7.72
N LYS A 50 -19.92 23.93 -6.73
CA LYS A 50 -18.72 24.38 -6.04
C LYS A 50 -17.72 23.25 -5.90
N ILE A 51 -16.45 23.54 -6.21
CA ILE A 51 -15.34 22.64 -6.03
C ILE A 51 -14.46 23.18 -4.90
N THR A 52 -14.18 22.35 -3.91
CA THR A 52 -13.26 22.69 -2.81
C THR A 52 -12.12 21.68 -2.78
N THR A 53 -10.98 22.10 -2.25
CA THR A 53 -9.85 21.19 -2.03
C THR A 53 -10.09 20.37 -0.76
N ALA A 54 -9.90 19.07 -0.83
CA ALA A 54 -10.01 18.18 0.32
C ALA A 54 -8.97 18.55 1.38
N GLU A 55 -9.34 18.47 2.64
CA GLU A 55 -8.40 18.61 3.75
C GLU A 55 -7.37 17.48 3.72
N TYR A 56 -7.83 16.27 3.44
CA TYR A 56 -7.02 15.06 3.36
C TYR A 56 -7.34 14.29 2.09
N ASN A 57 -6.36 13.57 1.58
CA ASN A 57 -6.57 12.60 0.51
C ASN A 57 -7.04 11.27 1.12
N LYS A 58 -7.89 10.56 0.40
CA LYS A 58 -8.22 9.18 0.73
C LYS A 58 -7.07 8.28 0.31
N VAL A 59 -6.52 7.56 1.27
CA VAL A 59 -5.36 6.67 1.05
C VAL A 59 -5.65 5.28 1.56
N ALA A 60 -4.85 4.32 1.10
CA ALA A 60 -4.82 2.98 1.64
C ALA A 60 -3.38 2.61 1.96
N VAL A 61 -3.19 1.84 3.02
CA VAL A 61 -1.91 1.28 3.39
C VAL A 61 -1.98 -0.22 3.15
N ILE A 62 -1.12 -0.72 2.27
CA ILE A 62 -0.94 -2.16 2.04
C ILE A 62 0.30 -2.59 2.79
N SER A 63 0.16 -3.61 3.63
CA SER A 63 1.23 -4.14 4.46
C SER A 63 1.40 -5.64 4.20
N THR A 64 2.61 -6.07 3.94
CA THR A 64 2.93 -7.48 3.75
C THR A 64 4.34 -7.76 4.25
N ILE A 65 4.57 -8.98 4.73
CA ILE A 65 5.89 -9.44 5.15
C ILE A 65 6.31 -10.53 4.18
N VAL A 66 7.52 -10.39 3.63
CA VAL A 66 8.04 -11.30 2.60
C VAL A 66 9.49 -11.69 2.88
N ASP A 67 9.92 -12.77 2.25
CA ASP A 67 11.34 -13.10 2.22
C ASP A 67 12.14 -12.05 1.46
N ASP A 68 13.39 -11.89 1.85
CA ASP A 68 14.31 -10.96 1.19
C ASP A 68 14.41 -11.20 -0.30
N SER A 69 14.28 -12.45 -0.75
CA SER A 69 14.39 -12.83 -2.16
C SER A 69 13.35 -12.22 -3.09
N ILE A 70 12.18 -11.80 -2.56
CA ILE A 70 11.11 -11.24 -3.40
C ILE A 70 10.79 -9.78 -3.11
N VAL A 71 11.54 -9.12 -2.23
CA VAL A 71 11.29 -7.71 -1.87
C VAL A 71 11.31 -6.80 -3.09
N GLU A 72 12.35 -6.89 -3.91
CA GLU A 72 12.47 -6.04 -5.09
C GLU A 72 11.33 -6.27 -6.08
N LYS A 73 10.96 -7.51 -6.29
CA LYS A 73 9.86 -7.88 -7.18
C LYS A 73 8.54 -7.27 -6.71
N VAL A 74 8.22 -7.40 -5.43
CA VAL A 74 6.97 -6.87 -4.86
C VAL A 74 6.95 -5.34 -4.93
N CYS A 75 8.05 -4.69 -4.54
CA CYS A 75 8.15 -3.23 -4.60
C CYS A 75 7.99 -2.70 -6.03
N LYS A 76 8.58 -3.38 -7.00
CA LYS A 76 8.45 -3.01 -8.41
C LYS A 76 7.02 -3.12 -8.92
N ILE A 77 6.32 -4.20 -8.55
CA ILE A 77 4.91 -4.38 -8.92
C ILE A 77 4.06 -3.25 -8.33
N ILE A 78 4.23 -2.94 -7.05
CA ILE A 78 3.48 -1.86 -6.38
C ILE A 78 3.77 -0.52 -7.04
N GLU A 79 5.04 -0.22 -7.29
CA GLU A 79 5.46 1.03 -7.92
C GLU A 79 4.84 1.19 -9.31
N GLU A 80 4.91 0.17 -10.16
CA GLU A 80 4.37 0.21 -11.51
C GLU A 80 2.86 0.44 -11.52
N GLU A 81 2.13 -0.22 -10.62
CA GLU A 81 0.67 -0.07 -10.54
C GLU A 81 0.23 1.27 -9.95
N ALA A 82 1.01 1.85 -9.06
CA ALA A 82 0.69 3.11 -8.40
C ALA A 82 1.15 4.34 -9.16
N TYR A 83 2.13 4.21 -10.05
CA TYR A 83 2.81 5.33 -10.69
C TYR A 83 1.92 6.12 -11.63
N THR A 84 1.86 7.45 -11.44
CA THR A 84 1.27 8.42 -12.37
C THR A 84 2.23 9.58 -12.66
N GLY A 85 3.32 9.70 -11.90
CA GLY A 85 4.28 10.80 -11.98
C GLY A 85 3.98 11.97 -11.05
N GLU A 86 2.96 11.85 -10.21
CA GLU A 86 2.60 12.87 -9.23
C GLU A 86 3.19 12.57 -7.85
N ASN A 87 3.48 13.60 -7.05
CA ASN A 87 3.97 13.43 -5.69
C ASN A 87 2.98 12.69 -4.78
N SER A 88 1.68 12.73 -5.12
CA SER A 88 0.62 12.07 -4.38
C SER A 88 0.49 10.58 -4.68
N ASP A 89 1.30 10.01 -5.56
CA ASP A 89 1.26 8.58 -5.89
C ASP A 89 1.49 7.70 -4.67
N GLY A 90 2.31 8.15 -3.75
CA GLY A 90 2.54 7.46 -2.50
C GLY A 90 4.00 7.12 -2.25
N ILE A 91 4.21 6.35 -1.19
CA ILE A 91 5.54 5.91 -0.77
C ILE A 91 5.50 4.43 -0.42
N ILE A 92 6.66 3.78 -0.57
CA ILE A 92 6.89 2.42 -0.11
C ILE A 92 7.96 2.47 0.96
N ALA A 93 7.64 1.98 2.15
CA ALA A 93 8.59 1.86 3.25
C ALA A 93 8.94 0.39 3.45
N ILE A 94 10.21 0.11 3.67
CA ILE A 94 10.71 -1.24 3.89
C ILE A 94 11.43 -1.28 5.21
N SER A 95 11.09 -2.25 6.05
CA SER A 95 11.74 -2.44 7.34
C SER A 95 12.13 -3.90 7.56
N ASN A 96 13.15 -4.10 8.38
CA ASN A 96 13.59 -5.42 8.76
C ASN A 96 12.62 -6.04 9.75
N ILE A 97 12.33 -7.32 9.58
CA ILE A 97 11.53 -8.11 10.51
C ILE A 97 12.41 -9.19 11.10
N ASP A 98 12.51 -9.21 12.42
CA ASP A 98 13.34 -10.18 13.12
C ASP A 98 12.68 -11.56 13.16
N ASN A 99 11.42 -11.62 13.57
CA ASN A 99 10.71 -12.88 13.75
C ASN A 99 9.25 -12.76 13.32
N VAL A 100 8.73 -13.85 12.78
CA VAL A 100 7.31 -14.01 12.42
C VAL A 100 6.82 -15.36 12.95
N PHE A 101 5.62 -15.38 13.49
CA PHE A 101 4.94 -16.61 13.90
C PHE A 101 3.58 -16.67 13.22
N ASN A 102 3.31 -17.76 12.55
CA ASN A 102 1.99 -18.00 12.01
C ASN A 102 1.12 -18.64 13.12
N ILE A 103 0.06 -17.96 13.51
CA ILE A 103 -0.79 -18.37 14.62
C ILE A 103 -1.45 -19.72 14.32
N GLY A 104 -1.95 -19.91 13.11
CA GLY A 104 -2.69 -21.12 12.72
C GLY A 104 -1.80 -22.33 12.54
N THR A 105 -0.67 -22.19 11.84
CA THR A 105 0.24 -23.30 11.53
C THR A 105 1.29 -23.52 12.61
N LYS A 106 1.51 -22.51 13.47
CA LYS A 106 2.58 -22.45 14.48
C LYS A 106 4.00 -22.49 13.90
N LYS A 107 4.12 -22.25 12.59
CA LYS A 107 5.40 -22.14 11.92
C LYS A 107 6.04 -20.78 12.18
N LYS A 108 7.36 -20.71 12.01
CA LYS A 108 8.18 -19.52 12.29
C LYS A 108 8.87 -19.01 11.04
N ASP A 109 9.09 -17.70 11.03
CA ASP A 109 9.92 -16.99 10.06
C ASP A 109 9.50 -17.29 8.62
N SER A 110 10.39 -17.64 7.72
CA SER A 110 10.05 -17.85 6.31
C SER A 110 8.95 -18.88 6.10
N GLU A 111 8.88 -19.90 6.92
CA GLU A 111 7.83 -20.92 6.84
C GLU A 111 6.47 -20.42 7.34
N ALA A 112 6.45 -19.29 8.04
CA ALA A 112 5.23 -18.66 8.54
C ALA A 112 4.52 -17.80 7.48
N LEU A 113 5.22 -17.46 6.42
CA LEU A 113 4.74 -16.54 5.39
C LEU A 113 3.85 -17.19 4.33
#